data_3d4a6ec7de61756b8049525d01917ce4
#
_entry.id   3d4a6ec7de61756b8049525d01917ce4
#
_cell.length_a   1.000
_cell.length_b   1.000
_cell.length_c   1.000
_cell.angle_alpha   90.00
_cell.angle_beta   90.00
_cell.angle_gamma   90.00
#
_symmetry.space_group_name_H-M   'P 1'
#
loop_
_entity.id
_entity.type
_entity.pdbx_description
1 polymer ?
#
loop_
_entity_poly.entity_id
_entity_poly.type
_entity_poly.pdbx_seq_one_letter_code
_entity_poly.pdbx_strand_id
1 'polypeptide(L)'
;DIRQVQHMFFRNNPKNVGMVVQSDLNSARPQGIHYYNKLHPGMRLARWALAKQYGKDIAYTGPIYSGYEVKGSEVIVSFEKESLFDGLMVGNKGLAQDYREADKFVEPAQPTPADTLNHFRLCDKDKKWHAAEAVIVGNTVTVTSKSVPGPIGVQYAYNAVPENSNLYNKAGLPATPFAAVNGELIFEEDDLEKLAALKARYAQYTDPDYPILQVVEYFRDGAIIQHGKPIPVWGHANKGVKVTVTQAGITRTAVANDLQQWSVEFP
;
A
#
# COMPACT_ATOMS: atom_id res chain seq x y z
N ASP A 1 -7.92 5.04 -2.57
CA ASP A 1 -7.65 3.77 -1.87
C ASP A 1 -6.26 3.80 -1.22
N ILE A 2 -6.17 3.50 0.08
CA ILE A 2 -4.90 3.52 0.83
C ILE A 2 -3.83 2.59 0.22
N ARG A 3 -4.24 1.46 -0.38
CA ARG A 3 -3.33 0.51 -1.04
C ARG A 3 -2.64 1.13 -2.25
N GLN A 4 -3.34 1.99 -2.99
CA GLN A 4 -2.77 2.74 -4.11
C GLN A 4 -1.71 3.74 -3.62
N VAL A 5 -1.98 4.44 -2.51
CA VAL A 5 -1.00 5.34 -1.88
C VAL A 5 0.24 4.57 -1.44
N GLN A 6 0.05 3.41 -0.80
CA GLN A 6 1.16 2.53 -0.39
C GLN A 6 1.97 2.06 -1.61
N HIS A 7 1.31 1.67 -2.69
CA HIS A 7 1.98 1.26 -3.94
C HIS A 7 2.77 2.42 -4.56
N MET A 8 2.18 3.61 -4.64
CA MET A 8 2.88 4.80 -5.15
C MET A 8 4.07 5.19 -4.27
N PHE A 9 3.91 5.14 -2.94
CA PHE A 9 5.01 5.39 -2.01
C PHE A 9 6.15 4.37 -2.19
N PHE A 10 5.83 3.08 -2.30
CA PHE A 10 6.79 2.03 -2.58
C PHE A 10 7.56 2.30 -3.89
N ARG A 11 6.86 2.60 -4.99
CA ARG A 11 7.50 2.89 -6.29
C ARG A 11 8.44 4.09 -6.24
N ASN A 12 8.11 5.10 -5.44
CA ASN A 12 8.94 6.30 -5.30
C ASN A 12 10.14 6.10 -4.34
N ASN A 13 10.14 5.02 -3.55
CA ASN A 13 11.19 4.74 -2.54
C ASN A 13 11.72 3.29 -2.61
N PRO A 14 12.13 2.77 -3.78
CA PRO A 14 12.38 1.33 -3.98
C PRO A 14 13.57 0.79 -3.18
N LYS A 15 14.47 1.64 -2.72
CA LYS A 15 15.69 1.21 -2.00
C LYS A 15 15.46 0.85 -0.54
N ASN A 16 14.49 1.49 0.12
CA ASN A 16 14.33 1.43 1.58
C ASN A 16 12.94 0.98 2.02
N VAL A 17 12.06 0.65 1.06
CA VAL A 17 10.68 0.28 1.34
C VAL A 17 10.38 -1.07 0.71
N GLY A 18 9.79 -1.97 1.50
CA GLY A 18 9.18 -3.20 1.02
C GLY A 18 7.66 -3.11 1.15
N MET A 19 6.93 -3.74 0.25
CA MET A 19 5.47 -3.76 0.29
C MET A 19 4.97 -5.20 0.22
N VAL A 20 3.99 -5.53 1.07
CA VAL A 20 3.31 -6.82 1.05
C VAL A 20 1.82 -6.64 0.77
N VAL A 21 1.30 -7.46 -0.13
CA VAL A 21 -0.13 -7.51 -0.44
C VAL A 21 -0.81 -8.45 0.54
N GLN A 22 -1.99 -8.04 1.03
CA GLN A 22 -2.76 -8.80 2.03
C GLN A 22 -4.23 -8.99 1.62
N SER A 23 -4.58 -8.64 0.40
CA SER A 23 -5.97 -8.71 -0.11
C SER A 23 -6.52 -10.13 -0.14
N ASP A 24 -5.66 -11.14 -0.22
CA ASP A 24 -5.99 -12.55 -0.19
C ASP A 24 -6.04 -13.18 1.22
N LEU A 25 -5.89 -12.38 2.26
CA LEU A 25 -5.92 -12.83 3.67
C LEU A 25 -7.21 -12.43 4.40
N ASN A 26 -8.07 -11.69 3.72
CA ASN A 26 -9.32 -11.25 4.33
C ASN A 26 -10.28 -12.43 4.45
N SER A 27 -10.77 -12.66 5.66
CA SER A 27 -11.89 -13.60 5.87
C SER A 27 -13.19 -12.97 5.38
N ALA A 28 -14.06 -13.79 4.79
CA ALA A 28 -15.36 -13.39 4.24
C ALA A 28 -16.37 -12.79 5.26
N ARG A 29 -15.89 -12.23 6.37
CA ARG A 29 -16.75 -11.57 7.36
C ARG A 29 -16.96 -10.10 7.00
N PRO A 30 -18.20 -9.57 7.10
CA PRO A 30 -18.52 -8.17 6.80
C PRO A 30 -17.76 -7.12 7.63
N GLN A 31 -17.06 -7.54 8.69
CA GLN A 31 -16.28 -6.69 9.62
C GLN A 31 -14.76 -6.93 9.51
N GLY A 32 -14.29 -7.30 8.35
CA GLY A 32 -12.98 -7.89 8.07
C GLY A 32 -11.74 -7.01 8.17
N ILE A 33 -11.74 -5.88 8.88
CA ILE A 33 -10.49 -5.14 9.16
C ILE A 33 -9.54 -5.95 10.09
N HIS A 34 -10.06 -6.95 10.80
CA HIS A 34 -9.31 -7.83 11.66
C HIS A 34 -9.35 -9.28 11.14
N TYR A 35 -8.77 -9.52 9.95
CA TYR A 35 -8.66 -10.89 9.43
C TYR A 35 -7.83 -11.78 10.36
N TYR A 36 -8.13 -13.07 10.37
CA TYR A 36 -7.55 -14.01 11.34
C TYR A 36 -6.11 -14.41 11.06
N ASN A 37 -5.75 -14.53 9.79
CA ASN A 37 -4.42 -14.95 9.39
C ASN A 37 -3.38 -13.84 9.59
N LYS A 38 -2.81 -13.74 10.80
CA LYS A 38 -1.75 -12.78 11.13
C LYS A 38 -0.34 -13.30 10.81
N LEU A 39 -0.21 -14.60 10.57
CA LEU A 39 1.06 -15.24 10.28
C LEU A 39 1.60 -14.84 8.91
N HIS A 40 0.75 -14.88 7.87
CA HIS A 40 1.17 -14.57 6.51
C HIS A 40 1.71 -13.15 6.30
N PRO A 41 1.14 -12.09 6.86
CA PRO A 41 1.76 -10.76 6.80
C PRO A 41 3.18 -10.75 7.33
N GLY A 42 3.40 -11.39 8.50
CA GLY A 42 4.74 -11.52 9.08
C GLY A 42 5.70 -12.30 8.19
N MET A 43 5.26 -13.43 7.64
CA MET A 43 6.05 -14.24 6.70
C MET A 43 6.38 -13.47 5.42
N ARG A 44 5.43 -12.71 4.86
CA ARG A 44 5.66 -11.89 3.66
C ARG A 44 6.65 -10.76 3.93
N LEU A 45 6.56 -10.09 5.08
CA LEU A 45 7.54 -9.09 5.51
C LEU A 45 8.94 -9.71 5.73
N ALA A 46 9.00 -10.89 6.35
CA ALA A 46 10.26 -11.62 6.54
C ALA A 46 10.92 -11.98 5.21
N ARG A 47 10.14 -12.35 4.17
CA ARG A 47 10.67 -12.61 2.82
C ARG A 47 11.37 -11.38 2.23
N TRP A 48 10.81 -10.18 2.40
CA TRP A 48 11.45 -8.93 1.99
C TRP A 48 12.81 -8.75 2.67
N ALA A 49 12.86 -8.93 4.00
CA ALA A 49 14.11 -8.84 4.74
C ALA A 49 15.11 -9.89 4.27
N LEU A 50 14.71 -11.15 4.16
CA LEU A 50 15.59 -12.24 3.72
C LEU A 50 16.16 -11.99 2.32
N ALA A 51 15.34 -11.54 1.37
CA ALA A 51 15.80 -11.28 0.00
C ALA A 51 16.67 -10.01 -0.09
N LYS A 52 16.19 -8.88 0.44
CA LYS A 52 16.80 -7.56 0.20
C LYS A 52 17.89 -7.18 1.20
N GLN A 53 17.84 -7.68 2.45
CA GLN A 53 18.86 -7.39 3.47
C GLN A 53 19.85 -8.54 3.64
N TYR A 54 19.39 -9.78 3.54
CA TYR A 54 20.23 -10.98 3.75
C TYR A 54 20.63 -11.66 2.44
N GLY A 55 20.24 -11.13 1.28
CA GLY A 55 20.66 -11.61 -0.04
C GLY A 55 20.22 -13.04 -0.37
N LYS A 56 19.11 -13.52 0.23
CA LYS A 56 18.58 -14.85 -0.08
C LYS A 56 17.85 -14.84 -1.42
N ASP A 57 18.13 -15.82 -2.25
CA ASP A 57 17.42 -16.04 -3.52
C ASP A 57 16.08 -16.71 -3.28
N ILE A 58 15.08 -15.91 -2.93
CA ILE A 58 13.70 -16.33 -2.65
C ILE A 58 12.70 -15.34 -3.22
N ALA A 59 11.52 -15.84 -3.57
CA ALA A 59 10.38 -14.98 -3.90
C ALA A 59 9.98 -14.13 -2.68
N TYR A 60 10.00 -12.82 -2.81
CA TYR A 60 9.74 -11.88 -1.71
C TYR A 60 8.48 -11.03 -1.89
N THR A 61 7.95 -10.97 -3.11
CA THR A 61 6.72 -10.22 -3.44
C THR A 61 5.90 -10.99 -4.47
N GLY A 62 4.62 -10.67 -4.58
CA GLY A 62 3.79 -11.04 -5.72
C GLY A 62 3.99 -10.08 -6.89
N PRO A 63 3.27 -10.28 -8.02
CA PRO A 63 3.39 -9.44 -9.21
C PRO A 63 3.13 -7.97 -8.89
N ILE A 64 4.11 -7.12 -9.15
CA ILE A 64 4.01 -5.67 -8.98
C ILE A 64 3.66 -5.07 -10.34
N TYR A 65 2.53 -4.36 -10.40
CA TYR A 65 2.11 -3.66 -11.61
C TYR A 65 3.18 -2.68 -12.08
N SER A 66 3.58 -2.75 -13.35
CA SER A 66 4.56 -1.85 -13.95
C SER A 66 3.96 -0.89 -14.99
N GLY A 67 2.90 -1.31 -15.68
CA GLY A 67 2.27 -0.51 -16.72
C GLY A 67 1.28 -1.30 -17.56
N TYR A 68 0.70 -0.66 -18.57
CA TYR A 68 -0.13 -1.32 -19.56
C TYR A 68 0.04 -0.68 -20.95
N GLU A 69 -0.33 -1.44 -21.98
CA GLU A 69 -0.40 -1.01 -23.37
C GLU A 69 -1.80 -1.28 -23.91
N VAL A 70 -2.36 -0.36 -24.69
CA VAL A 70 -3.64 -0.55 -25.39
C VAL A 70 -3.37 -0.99 -26.82
N LYS A 71 -3.94 -2.13 -27.21
CA LYS A 71 -3.89 -2.67 -28.59
C LYS A 71 -5.31 -2.88 -29.12
N GLY A 72 -5.82 -1.87 -29.81
CA GLY A 72 -7.22 -1.87 -30.26
C GLY A 72 -8.19 -1.85 -29.08
N SER A 73 -8.96 -2.92 -28.91
CA SER A 73 -9.89 -3.11 -27.78
C SER A 73 -9.29 -3.88 -26.60
N GLU A 74 -8.03 -4.31 -26.72
CA GLU A 74 -7.34 -5.08 -25.69
C GLU A 74 -6.40 -4.20 -24.88
N VAL A 75 -6.28 -4.50 -23.59
CA VAL A 75 -5.29 -3.91 -22.70
C VAL A 75 -4.34 -5.00 -22.24
N ILE A 76 -3.04 -4.82 -22.48
CA ILE A 76 -1.99 -5.72 -22.05
C ILE A 76 -1.33 -5.15 -20.81
N VAL A 77 -1.54 -5.79 -19.67
CA VAL A 77 -0.98 -5.39 -18.37
C VAL A 77 0.36 -6.08 -18.15
N SER A 78 1.36 -5.31 -17.78
CA SER A 78 2.71 -5.74 -17.48
C SER A 78 3.05 -5.61 -16.00
N PHE A 79 4.00 -6.43 -15.54
CA PHE A 79 4.47 -6.47 -14.16
C PHE A 79 5.99 -6.36 -14.11
N GLU A 80 6.53 -5.89 -12.99
CA GLU A 80 7.97 -5.84 -12.76
C GLU A 80 8.57 -7.24 -12.85
N LYS A 81 9.60 -7.40 -13.69
CA LYS A 81 10.20 -8.70 -14.01
C LYS A 81 10.65 -9.46 -12.76
N GLU A 82 11.26 -8.75 -11.81
CA GLU A 82 11.75 -9.34 -10.56
C GLU A 82 10.62 -9.83 -9.64
N SER A 83 9.39 -9.37 -9.82
CA SER A 83 8.24 -9.77 -9.02
C SER A 83 7.51 -11.01 -9.54
N LEU A 84 7.86 -11.48 -10.74
CA LEU A 84 7.15 -12.57 -11.40
C LEU A 84 7.53 -13.96 -10.86
N PHE A 85 8.77 -14.19 -10.48
CA PHE A 85 9.26 -15.47 -9.94
C PHE A 85 8.64 -16.70 -10.65
N ASP A 86 9.21 -17.07 -11.78
CA ASP A 86 8.77 -18.16 -12.67
C ASP A 86 7.45 -17.94 -13.41
N GLY A 87 6.83 -16.76 -13.30
CA GLY A 87 5.67 -16.34 -14.06
C GLY A 87 4.39 -16.17 -13.26
N LEU A 88 3.31 -15.90 -13.98
CA LEU A 88 1.97 -15.69 -13.43
C LEU A 88 1.18 -16.98 -13.34
N MET A 89 0.22 -17.02 -12.42
CA MET A 89 -0.78 -18.09 -12.34
C MET A 89 -2.13 -17.55 -11.87
N VAL A 90 -3.19 -18.22 -12.29
CA VAL A 90 -4.50 -18.14 -11.64
C VAL A 90 -4.43 -19.05 -10.42
N GLY A 91 -4.57 -18.48 -9.25
CA GLY A 91 -4.40 -19.22 -8.01
C GLY A 91 -5.59 -19.09 -7.06
N ASN A 92 -5.64 -19.97 -6.10
CA ASN A 92 -6.59 -19.91 -5.00
C ASN A 92 -5.85 -20.06 -3.67
N LYS A 93 -6.31 -19.27 -2.71
CA LYS A 93 -5.87 -19.40 -1.33
C LYS A 93 -7.09 -19.54 -0.43
N GLY A 94 -7.10 -20.60 0.36
CA GLY A 94 -8.11 -20.79 1.38
C GLY A 94 -8.09 -19.63 2.40
N LEU A 95 -9.27 -19.18 2.81
CA LEU A 95 -9.43 -18.14 3.82
C LEU A 95 -9.76 -18.78 5.16
N ALA A 96 -9.07 -18.36 6.21
CA ALA A 96 -9.39 -18.76 7.58
C ALA A 96 -10.76 -18.18 7.98
N GLN A 97 -11.67 -19.04 8.36
CA GLN A 97 -13.02 -18.66 8.84
C GLN A 97 -13.04 -18.35 10.34
N ASP A 98 -12.02 -18.82 11.06
CA ASP A 98 -11.89 -18.68 12.51
C ASP A 98 -10.39 -18.51 12.86
N TYR A 99 -10.10 -17.86 14.00
CA TYR A 99 -8.71 -17.70 14.47
C TYR A 99 -8.00 -19.04 14.77
N ARG A 100 -8.76 -20.08 15.08
CA ARG A 100 -8.26 -21.45 15.31
C ARG A 100 -7.83 -22.15 14.03
N GLU A 101 -8.19 -21.62 12.88
CA GLU A 101 -7.85 -22.16 11.57
C GLU A 101 -6.75 -21.33 10.87
N ALA A 102 -6.29 -20.25 11.49
CA ALA A 102 -5.34 -19.34 10.86
C ALA A 102 -4.03 -20.01 10.44
N ASP A 103 -3.56 -21.00 11.19
CA ASP A 103 -2.37 -21.79 10.92
C ASP A 103 -2.56 -22.84 9.82
N LYS A 104 -3.79 -23.27 9.52
CA LYS A 104 -4.08 -24.22 8.44
C LYS A 104 -3.87 -23.64 7.04
N PHE A 105 -3.77 -22.32 6.93
CA PHE A 105 -3.60 -21.59 5.68
C PHE A 105 -2.20 -20.99 5.52
N VAL A 106 -1.19 -21.68 6.06
CA VAL A 106 0.23 -21.28 5.94
C VAL A 106 0.75 -21.50 4.51
N GLU A 107 0.12 -22.38 3.75
CA GLU A 107 0.51 -22.69 2.40
C GLU A 107 0.37 -21.50 1.45
N PRO A 108 1.31 -21.31 0.51
CA PRO A 108 1.15 -20.36 -0.56
C PRO A 108 -0.09 -20.68 -1.40
N ALA A 109 -0.59 -19.71 -2.15
CA ALA A 109 -1.69 -19.95 -3.08
C ALA A 109 -1.33 -21.04 -4.08
N GLN A 110 -2.29 -21.91 -4.37
CA GLN A 110 -2.13 -23.02 -5.29
C GLN A 110 -2.76 -22.69 -6.64
N PRO A 111 -2.20 -23.19 -7.76
CA PRO A 111 -2.82 -23.01 -9.07
C PRO A 111 -4.23 -23.62 -9.09
N THR A 112 -5.13 -22.98 -9.80
CA THR A 112 -6.46 -23.53 -10.07
C THR A 112 -6.61 -23.87 -11.55
N PRO A 113 -7.52 -24.78 -11.92
CA PRO A 113 -7.84 -25.05 -13.32
C PRO A 113 -8.62 -23.89 -14.00
N ALA A 114 -8.95 -22.82 -13.29
CA ALA A 114 -9.60 -21.66 -13.87
C ALA A 114 -8.64 -20.91 -14.81
N ASP A 115 -9.15 -20.51 -15.96
CA ASP A 115 -8.37 -19.79 -16.98
C ASP A 115 -8.55 -18.27 -16.89
N THR A 116 -9.54 -17.80 -16.14
CA THR A 116 -9.93 -16.39 -16.06
C THR A 116 -9.56 -15.76 -14.73
N LEU A 117 -9.16 -14.50 -14.82
CA LEU A 117 -8.83 -13.67 -13.67
C LEU A 117 -10.05 -12.84 -13.23
N ASN A 118 -10.23 -12.73 -11.92
CA ASN A 118 -11.28 -11.93 -11.32
C ASN A 118 -10.86 -10.47 -11.11
N HIS A 119 -11.82 -9.58 -10.90
CA HIS A 119 -11.64 -8.19 -10.47
C HIS A 119 -10.89 -7.29 -11.44
N PHE A 120 -10.80 -7.66 -12.73
CA PHE A 120 -10.36 -6.73 -13.75
C PHE A 120 -11.51 -5.89 -14.26
N ARG A 121 -11.23 -4.61 -14.53
CA ARG A 121 -12.17 -3.68 -15.15
C ARG A 121 -11.42 -2.78 -16.12
N LEU A 122 -12.09 -2.34 -17.18
CA LEU A 122 -11.58 -1.36 -18.14
C LEU A 122 -12.35 -0.04 -18.01
N CYS A 123 -11.61 1.05 -18.17
CA CYS A 123 -12.13 2.41 -18.17
C CYS A 123 -12.41 2.85 -19.61
N ASP A 124 -13.60 3.35 -19.87
CA ASP A 124 -13.95 3.97 -21.15
C ASP A 124 -13.55 5.46 -21.24
N LYS A 125 -13.73 6.06 -22.40
CA LYS A 125 -13.44 7.48 -22.64
C LYS A 125 -14.23 8.45 -21.76
N ASP A 126 -15.38 8.01 -21.23
CA ASP A 126 -16.24 8.80 -20.35
C ASP A 126 -15.89 8.56 -18.86
N LYS A 127 -14.71 7.94 -18.61
CA LYS A 127 -14.17 7.57 -17.29
C LYS A 127 -15.03 6.62 -16.48
N LYS A 128 -15.87 5.82 -17.15
CA LYS A 128 -16.66 4.79 -16.49
C LYS A 128 -15.96 3.45 -16.51
N TRP A 129 -16.04 2.74 -15.39
CA TRP A 129 -15.41 1.44 -15.19
C TRP A 129 -16.40 0.30 -15.47
N HIS A 130 -16.03 -0.58 -16.40
CA HIS A 130 -16.82 -1.75 -16.81
C HIS A 130 -16.10 -3.04 -16.45
N ALA A 131 -16.87 -4.07 -16.12
CA ALA A 131 -16.30 -5.40 -15.90
C ALA A 131 -15.57 -5.89 -17.17
N ALA A 132 -14.49 -6.59 -16.99
CA ALA A 132 -13.64 -7.07 -18.06
C ALA A 132 -13.25 -8.53 -17.85
N GLU A 133 -13.10 -9.25 -18.96
CA GLU A 133 -12.49 -10.58 -19.00
C GLU A 133 -10.96 -10.40 -19.02
N ALA A 134 -10.25 -11.25 -18.28
CA ALA A 134 -8.80 -11.16 -18.21
C ALA A 134 -8.17 -12.55 -18.17
N VAL A 135 -7.14 -12.75 -18.97
CA VAL A 135 -6.42 -14.01 -19.09
C VAL A 135 -4.90 -13.79 -19.05
N ILE A 136 -4.17 -14.73 -18.51
CA ILE A 136 -2.71 -14.72 -18.50
C ILE A 136 -2.18 -15.14 -19.88
N VAL A 137 -1.31 -14.31 -20.45
CA VAL A 137 -0.59 -14.60 -21.69
C VAL A 137 0.91 -14.43 -21.42
N GLY A 138 1.60 -15.54 -21.21
CA GLY A 138 3.00 -15.54 -20.80
C GLY A 138 3.18 -14.83 -19.43
N ASN A 139 3.90 -13.72 -19.43
CA ASN A 139 4.17 -12.92 -18.22
C ASN A 139 3.35 -11.61 -18.17
N THR A 140 2.27 -11.54 -18.94
CA THR A 140 1.35 -10.41 -18.99
C THR A 140 -0.09 -10.88 -18.77
N VAL A 141 -0.99 -9.93 -18.57
CA VAL A 141 -2.43 -10.18 -18.53
C VAL A 141 -3.09 -9.41 -19.67
N THR A 142 -3.81 -10.11 -20.53
CA THR A 142 -4.65 -9.50 -21.56
C THR A 142 -6.06 -9.30 -21.01
N VAL A 143 -6.55 -8.07 -21.09
CA VAL A 143 -7.85 -7.65 -20.54
C VAL A 143 -8.72 -7.11 -21.65
N THR A 144 -9.96 -7.59 -21.74
CA THR A 144 -10.93 -7.22 -22.77
C THR A 144 -12.30 -6.94 -22.17
N SER A 145 -13.09 -6.08 -22.81
CA SER A 145 -14.49 -5.87 -22.46
C SER A 145 -15.30 -5.48 -23.70
N LYS A 146 -16.38 -6.19 -23.94
CA LYS A 146 -17.32 -5.86 -25.04
C LYS A 146 -17.94 -4.48 -24.90
N SER A 147 -18.03 -3.98 -23.67
CA SER A 147 -18.59 -2.65 -23.36
C SER A 147 -17.58 -1.51 -23.54
N VAL A 148 -16.30 -1.82 -23.75
CA VAL A 148 -15.22 -0.81 -23.85
C VAL A 148 -14.35 -1.07 -25.07
N PRO A 149 -14.79 -0.69 -26.29
CA PRO A 149 -14.03 -0.92 -27.51
C PRO A 149 -12.76 -0.04 -27.63
N GLY A 150 -12.69 1.03 -26.86
CA GLY A 150 -11.53 1.94 -26.79
C GLY A 150 -11.18 2.25 -25.34
N PRO A 151 -10.46 1.34 -24.65
CA PRO A 151 -10.12 1.53 -23.26
C PRO A 151 -9.06 2.61 -23.09
N ILE A 152 -9.24 3.44 -22.05
CA ILE A 152 -8.24 4.44 -21.63
C ILE A 152 -7.58 4.07 -20.32
N GLY A 153 -8.04 3.02 -19.64
CA GLY A 153 -7.50 2.61 -18.35
C GLY A 153 -7.88 1.18 -17.99
N VAL A 154 -7.18 0.67 -16.99
CA VAL A 154 -7.35 -0.68 -16.45
C VAL A 154 -7.17 -0.68 -14.94
N GLN A 155 -7.95 -1.50 -14.25
CA GLN A 155 -7.76 -1.73 -12.82
C GLN A 155 -7.85 -3.22 -12.49
N TYR A 156 -7.17 -3.60 -11.40
CA TYR A 156 -7.24 -4.93 -10.80
C TYR A 156 -7.44 -4.84 -9.30
N ALA A 157 -8.42 -5.57 -8.77
CA ALA A 157 -8.71 -5.68 -7.34
C ALA A 157 -8.83 -4.31 -6.61
N TYR A 158 -9.21 -3.26 -7.35
CA TYR A 158 -9.31 -1.88 -6.87
C TYR A 158 -10.72 -1.60 -6.33
N ASN A 159 -11.08 -2.31 -5.27
CA ASN A 159 -12.32 -2.12 -4.51
C ASN A 159 -12.05 -2.36 -3.02
N ALA A 160 -12.98 -1.99 -2.16
CA ALA A 160 -12.80 -2.07 -0.71
C ALA A 160 -12.49 -3.50 -0.24
N VAL A 161 -13.17 -4.50 -0.80
CA VAL A 161 -13.03 -5.91 -0.44
C VAL A 161 -12.98 -6.75 -1.73
N PRO A 162 -11.79 -6.96 -2.34
CA PRO A 162 -11.64 -7.76 -3.55
C PRO A 162 -11.63 -9.27 -3.21
N GLU A 163 -12.79 -9.78 -2.77
CA GLU A 163 -12.95 -11.19 -2.44
C GLU A 163 -12.58 -12.09 -3.62
N ASN A 164 -11.85 -13.15 -3.35
CA ASN A 164 -11.42 -14.12 -4.38
C ASN A 164 -10.57 -13.51 -5.51
N SER A 165 -9.81 -12.45 -5.23
CA SER A 165 -8.78 -12.01 -6.17
C SER A 165 -7.78 -13.15 -6.37
N ASN A 166 -7.50 -13.50 -7.64
CA ASN A 166 -6.88 -14.77 -8.00
C ASN A 166 -5.63 -14.65 -8.88
N LEU A 167 -5.05 -13.46 -9.03
CA LEU A 167 -3.78 -13.28 -9.73
C LEU A 167 -2.61 -13.40 -8.76
N TYR A 168 -1.73 -14.36 -9.03
CA TYR A 168 -0.53 -14.67 -8.24
C TYR A 168 0.69 -14.85 -9.16
N ASN A 169 1.88 -14.77 -8.58
CA ASN A 169 3.03 -15.42 -9.23
C ASN A 169 3.09 -16.90 -8.83
N LYS A 170 3.93 -17.67 -9.53
CA LYS A 170 4.07 -19.12 -9.27
C LYS A 170 4.66 -19.47 -7.89
N ALA A 171 5.21 -18.49 -7.17
CA ALA A 171 5.57 -18.65 -5.78
C ALA A 171 4.38 -18.53 -4.81
N GLY A 172 3.15 -18.32 -5.31
CA GLY A 172 1.93 -18.21 -4.52
C GLY A 172 1.75 -16.88 -3.80
N LEU A 173 2.42 -15.81 -4.26
CA LEU A 173 2.29 -14.47 -3.70
C LEU A 173 1.35 -13.62 -4.56
N PRO A 174 0.38 -12.88 -3.96
CA PRO A 174 -0.66 -12.17 -4.67
C PRO A 174 -0.17 -10.90 -5.37
N ALA A 175 -0.78 -10.59 -6.51
CA ALA A 175 -0.50 -9.36 -7.25
C ALA A 175 -0.96 -8.10 -6.50
N THR A 176 -0.25 -7.00 -6.74
CA THR A 176 -0.65 -5.69 -6.22
C THR A 176 -1.98 -5.23 -6.84
N PRO A 177 -2.95 -4.77 -6.05
CA PRO A 177 -4.08 -4.02 -6.57
C PRO A 177 -3.61 -2.71 -7.21
N PHE A 178 -4.26 -2.32 -8.30
CA PHE A 178 -3.95 -1.07 -8.98
C PHE A 178 -5.12 -0.52 -9.77
N ALA A 179 -5.11 0.78 -10.04
CA ALA A 179 -5.93 1.46 -11.02
C ALA A 179 -5.07 2.44 -11.79
N ALA A 180 -5.16 2.41 -13.12
CA ALA A 180 -4.39 3.29 -13.97
C ALA A 180 -5.22 3.78 -15.16
N VAL A 181 -5.07 5.07 -15.52
CA VAL A 181 -5.72 5.71 -16.66
C VAL A 181 -4.67 6.54 -17.41
N ASN A 182 -4.68 6.48 -18.73
CA ASN A 182 -3.70 7.18 -19.58
C ASN A 182 -2.24 6.91 -19.19
N GLY A 183 -1.95 5.67 -18.76
CA GLY A 183 -0.60 5.24 -18.37
C GLY A 183 -0.20 5.57 -16.94
N GLU A 184 -0.99 6.34 -16.20
CA GLU A 184 -0.68 6.75 -14.83
C GLU A 184 -1.55 6.05 -13.79
N LEU A 185 -0.95 5.73 -12.64
CA LEU A 185 -1.69 5.25 -11.47
C LEU A 185 -2.58 6.38 -10.95
N ILE A 186 -3.87 6.07 -10.78
CA ILE A 186 -4.88 7.06 -10.38
C ILE A 186 -5.57 6.67 -9.07
N PHE A 187 -6.20 7.66 -8.45
CA PHE A 187 -7.26 7.46 -7.47
C PHE A 187 -8.62 7.44 -8.19
N GLU A 188 -9.64 6.85 -7.58
CA GLU A 188 -11.02 6.99 -8.07
C GLU A 188 -11.40 8.47 -8.10
N GLU A 189 -12.33 8.83 -9.00
CA GLU A 189 -12.69 10.24 -9.24
C GLU A 189 -13.15 10.95 -7.95
N ASP A 190 -13.93 10.28 -7.12
CA ASP A 190 -14.31 10.75 -5.78
C ASP A 190 -13.10 10.97 -4.86
N ASP A 191 -12.05 10.16 -5.02
CA ASP A 191 -10.84 10.29 -4.23
C ASP A 191 -9.97 11.45 -4.70
N LEU A 192 -10.02 11.83 -5.98
CA LEU A 192 -9.28 13.00 -6.51
C LEU A 192 -9.86 14.31 -5.97
N GLU A 193 -11.19 14.44 -5.90
CA GLU A 193 -11.82 15.60 -5.27
C GLU A 193 -11.53 15.65 -3.77
N LYS A 194 -11.66 14.52 -3.08
CA LYS A 194 -11.29 14.40 -1.66
C LYS A 194 -9.81 14.68 -1.43
N LEU A 195 -8.93 14.18 -2.31
CA LEU A 195 -7.50 14.45 -2.23
C LEU A 195 -7.20 15.93 -2.52
N ALA A 196 -7.86 16.56 -3.48
CA ALA A 196 -7.73 17.98 -3.75
C ALA A 196 -8.21 18.83 -2.56
N ALA A 197 -9.36 18.48 -1.98
CA ALA A 197 -9.87 19.09 -0.77
C ALA A 197 -8.94 18.88 0.44
N LEU A 198 -8.39 17.68 0.55
CA LEU A 198 -7.41 17.36 1.60
C LEU A 198 -6.10 18.12 1.38
N LYS A 199 -5.59 18.18 0.16
CA LYS A 199 -4.41 18.99 -0.19
C LYS A 199 -4.65 20.47 0.08
N ALA A 200 -5.82 21.02 -0.28
CA ALA A 200 -6.19 22.39 0.02
C ALA A 200 -6.27 22.63 1.54
N ARG A 201 -6.87 21.69 2.29
CA ARG A 201 -6.93 21.74 3.76
C ARG A 201 -5.55 21.69 4.41
N TYR A 202 -4.63 20.90 3.84
CA TYR A 202 -3.26 20.75 4.36
C TYR A 202 -2.24 21.65 3.67
N ALA A 203 -2.61 22.42 2.63
CA ALA A 203 -1.72 23.36 1.96
C ALA A 203 -1.12 24.37 2.95
N GLN A 204 -1.90 24.78 3.94
CA GLN A 204 -1.44 25.63 5.04
C GLN A 204 -0.26 24.99 5.82
N TYR A 205 -0.17 23.67 5.90
CA TYR A 205 0.92 22.96 6.60
C TYR A 205 2.15 22.71 5.70
N THR A 206 1.99 22.88 4.39
CA THR A 206 3.08 22.82 3.41
C THR A 206 3.56 24.21 2.99
N ASP A 207 2.85 25.27 3.42
CA ASP A 207 3.29 26.64 3.29
C ASP A 207 4.54 26.85 4.17
N PRO A 208 5.70 27.20 3.59
CA PRO A 208 6.92 27.42 4.36
C PRO A 208 6.76 28.55 5.38
N ASP A 209 5.81 29.47 5.18
CA ASP A 209 5.52 30.57 6.09
C ASP A 209 4.45 30.24 7.14
N TYR A 210 3.81 29.05 7.04
CA TYR A 210 2.83 28.64 8.03
C TYR A 210 3.52 28.31 9.36
N PRO A 211 3.12 28.96 10.47
CA PRO A 211 3.79 28.78 11.75
C PRO A 211 3.49 27.37 12.30
N ILE A 212 4.45 26.48 12.16
CA ILE A 212 4.40 25.13 12.72
C ILE A 212 4.97 25.20 14.13
N LEU A 213 4.20 24.78 15.11
CA LEU A 213 4.68 24.43 16.44
C LEU A 213 3.88 23.23 16.94
N GLN A 214 4.49 22.08 16.96
CA GLN A 214 3.88 20.82 17.38
C GLN A 214 4.78 20.10 18.36
N VAL A 215 4.17 19.51 19.38
CA VAL A 215 4.79 18.51 20.25
C VAL A 215 4.25 17.15 19.82
N VAL A 216 5.08 16.10 19.84
CA VAL A 216 4.61 14.76 19.47
C VAL A 216 3.50 14.30 20.41
N GLU A 217 2.56 13.53 19.88
CA GLU A 217 1.33 13.09 20.57
C GLU A 217 1.55 12.30 21.86
N TYR A 218 2.77 11.80 22.10
CA TYR A 218 3.11 11.13 23.36
C TYR A 218 3.03 12.05 24.59
N PHE A 219 3.20 13.37 24.40
CA PHE A 219 3.10 14.37 25.48
C PHE A 219 1.71 15.02 25.50
N ARG A 220 0.73 14.27 25.95
CA ARG A 220 -0.67 14.68 26.14
C ARG A 220 -1.12 14.37 27.55
N ASP A 221 -2.28 14.86 27.95
CA ASP A 221 -2.89 14.58 29.23
C ASP A 221 -2.98 13.06 29.47
N GLY A 222 -2.48 12.63 30.60
CA GLY A 222 -2.42 11.21 30.95
C GLY A 222 -1.23 10.43 30.39
N ALA A 223 -0.26 11.11 29.76
CA ALA A 223 0.98 10.45 29.33
C ALA A 223 1.76 9.87 30.51
N ILE A 224 2.21 8.63 30.36
CA ILE A 224 3.04 7.95 31.37
C ILE A 224 4.50 8.15 31.01
N ILE A 225 5.26 8.78 31.92
CA ILE A 225 6.68 9.05 31.77
C ILE A 225 7.47 8.17 32.73
N GLN A 226 8.59 7.60 32.27
CA GLN A 226 9.43 6.73 33.08
C GLN A 226 10.08 7.52 34.20
N HIS A 227 9.86 7.11 35.45
CA HIS A 227 10.50 7.71 36.62
C HIS A 227 12.02 7.46 36.65
N GLY A 228 12.78 8.48 37.04
CA GLY A 228 14.25 8.36 37.25
C GLY A 228 15.07 8.24 35.97
N LYS A 229 14.50 8.63 34.83
CA LYS A 229 15.21 8.75 33.53
C LYS A 229 15.02 10.13 32.98
N PRO A 230 16.01 10.64 32.21
CA PRO A 230 15.83 11.89 31.47
C PRO A 230 14.61 11.81 30.54
N ILE A 231 13.86 12.89 30.48
CA ILE A 231 12.65 12.99 29.68
C ILE A 231 12.95 13.76 28.40
N PRO A 232 13.12 13.09 27.26
CA PRO A 232 13.26 13.76 25.97
C PRO A 232 11.88 14.28 25.53
N VAL A 233 11.77 15.57 25.23
CA VAL A 233 10.59 16.20 24.64
C VAL A 233 10.95 16.73 23.27
N TRP A 234 10.19 16.37 22.26
CA TRP A 234 10.49 16.75 20.87
C TRP A 234 9.23 17.07 20.07
N GLY A 235 9.42 17.64 18.91
CA GLY A 235 8.33 18.00 18.02
C GLY A 235 8.80 18.65 16.73
N HIS A 236 7.92 19.34 16.09
CA HIS A 236 8.17 20.05 14.84
C HIS A 236 7.92 21.56 15.00
N ALA A 237 8.77 22.36 14.34
CA ALA A 237 8.60 23.80 14.19
C ALA A 237 9.25 24.24 12.87
N ASN A 238 8.88 25.41 12.36
CA ASN A 238 9.55 25.94 11.17
C ASN A 238 11.07 26.04 11.41
N LYS A 239 11.85 25.75 10.35
CA LYS A 239 13.32 25.79 10.38
C LYS A 239 13.82 27.11 11.03
N GLY A 240 14.75 26.98 11.96
CA GLY A 240 15.36 28.12 12.64
C GLY A 240 14.53 28.73 13.78
N VAL A 241 13.31 28.27 13.97
CA VAL A 241 12.45 28.76 15.08
C VAL A 241 13.02 28.24 16.41
N LYS A 242 13.16 29.17 17.37
CA LYS A 242 13.54 28.84 18.75
C LYS A 242 12.30 28.40 19.53
N VAL A 243 12.29 27.17 19.94
CA VAL A 243 11.22 26.56 20.75
C VAL A 243 11.64 26.57 22.21
N THR A 244 10.77 27.01 23.09
CA THR A 244 10.98 27.01 24.54
C THR A 244 9.95 26.08 25.19
N VAL A 245 10.43 25.13 25.98
CA VAL A 245 9.59 24.18 26.72
C VAL A 245 9.85 24.38 28.22
N THR A 246 8.78 24.46 28.99
CA THR A 246 8.85 24.55 30.47
C THR A 246 8.11 23.40 31.09
N GLN A 247 8.77 22.65 31.97
CA GLN A 247 8.21 21.53 32.71
C GLN A 247 8.66 21.62 34.18
N ALA A 248 7.72 21.56 35.11
CA ALA A 248 7.99 21.61 36.55
C ALA A 248 8.92 22.76 36.97
N GLY A 249 8.77 23.94 36.34
CA GLY A 249 9.59 25.14 36.62
C GLY A 249 10.96 25.13 35.91
N ILE A 250 11.35 24.09 35.23
CA ILE A 250 12.60 24.00 34.46
C ILE A 250 12.29 24.38 33.01
N THR A 251 13.05 25.35 32.49
CA THR A 251 12.93 25.79 31.10
C THR A 251 14.09 25.32 30.26
N ARG A 252 13.80 24.77 29.08
CA ARG A 252 14.76 24.33 28.05
C ARG A 252 14.43 24.97 26.73
N THR A 253 15.43 25.19 25.88
CA THR A 253 15.26 25.75 24.54
C THR A 253 16.01 24.94 23.50
N ALA A 254 15.40 24.80 22.32
CA ALA A 254 16.02 24.23 21.14
C ALA A 254 15.71 25.08 19.92
N VAL A 255 16.49 24.95 18.86
CA VAL A 255 16.22 25.56 17.56
C VAL A 255 15.87 24.44 16.59
N ALA A 256 14.75 24.61 15.85
CA ALA A 256 14.33 23.64 14.86
C ALA A 256 15.35 23.54 13.73
N ASN A 257 15.76 22.34 13.39
CA ASN A 257 16.76 22.01 12.38
C ASN A 257 16.19 22.10 10.95
N ASP A 258 16.99 21.72 9.94
CA ASP A 258 16.61 21.71 8.53
C ASP A 258 15.47 20.75 8.21
N LEU A 259 15.23 19.73 9.05
CA LEU A 259 14.10 18.81 8.96
C LEU A 259 12.89 19.28 9.77
N GLN A 260 12.90 20.55 10.21
CA GLN A 260 11.84 21.15 11.04
C GLN A 260 11.63 20.42 12.38
N GLN A 261 12.64 19.75 12.91
CA GLN A 261 12.60 19.00 14.16
C GLN A 261 13.33 19.76 15.28
N TRP A 262 12.77 19.70 16.47
CA TRP A 262 13.41 20.20 17.68
C TRP A 262 13.30 19.15 18.80
N SER A 263 14.24 19.18 19.74
CA SER A 263 14.20 18.37 20.94
C SER A 263 14.89 19.06 22.11
N VAL A 264 14.39 18.80 23.31
CA VAL A 264 14.97 19.18 24.59
C VAL A 264 14.92 17.99 25.55
N GLU A 265 15.74 18.02 26.60
CA GLU A 265 15.75 16.96 27.60
C GLU A 265 15.60 17.56 29.01
N PHE A 266 14.74 16.96 29.80
CA PHE A 266 14.52 17.29 31.20
C PHE A 266 15.10 16.18 32.10
N PRO A 267 15.55 16.54 33.34
CA PRO A 267 16.13 15.57 34.25
C PRO A 267 15.13 14.54 34.75
#